data_496082741f773e939debfe608db12634
#
_entry.id   496082741f773e939debfe608db12634
#
_cell.length_a   1.000
_cell.length_b   1.000
_cell.length_c   1.000
_cell.angle_alpha   90.00
_cell.angle_beta   90.00
_cell.angle_gamma   90.00
#
_symmetry.space_group_name_H-M   'P 1'
#
loop_
_entity.id
_entity.type
_entity.pdbx_description
1 polymer ?
#
loop_
_entity_poly.entity_id
_entity_poly.type
_entity_poly.pdbx_seq_one_letter_code
_entity_poly.pdbx_strand_id
1 'polypeptide(L)'
;MNVPTLRTPIEVAAALGQRVQVLRLARDWRRVTLAERAGVGLSTVQRFETSGHITLDNLLKIAAALGRLDELEALFEPPVARTIDELERASAATLPKRGRR
;
A
#
# COMPACT_ATOMS: atom_id res chain seq x y z
N MET A 1 -12.42 7.44 14.26
CA MET A 1 -13.43 6.64 13.61
C MET A 1 -13.28 6.64 12.11
N ASN A 2 -13.42 5.50 11.51
CA ASN A 2 -13.28 5.40 10.08
C ASN A 2 -14.59 5.65 9.38
N VAL A 3 -14.54 6.51 8.39
CA VAL A 3 -15.68 6.79 7.56
C VAL A 3 -15.42 6.13 6.20
N PRO A 4 -16.36 5.34 5.69
CA PRO A 4 -16.14 4.72 4.39
C PRO A 4 -15.94 5.77 3.33
N THR A 5 -15.00 5.53 2.43
CA THR A 5 -14.80 6.43 1.34
C THR A 5 -15.91 6.27 0.31
N LEU A 6 -16.33 7.39 -0.28
CA LEU A 6 -17.29 7.36 -1.37
C LEU A 6 -16.61 7.29 -2.72
N ARG A 7 -15.27 7.25 -2.75
CA ARG A 7 -14.54 7.16 -4.00
C ARG A 7 -14.62 5.76 -4.58
N THR A 8 -14.56 5.71 -5.89
CA THR A 8 -14.43 4.43 -6.59
C THR A 8 -13.02 3.89 -6.47
N PRO A 9 -12.81 2.59 -6.71
CA PRO A 9 -11.45 2.05 -6.74
C PRO A 9 -10.52 2.78 -7.71
N ILE A 10 -11.04 3.19 -8.87
CA ILE A 10 -10.22 3.93 -9.84
C ILE A 10 -9.78 5.26 -9.26
N GLU A 11 -10.68 5.95 -8.57
CA GLU A 11 -10.33 7.22 -7.96
C GLU A 11 -9.33 7.06 -6.83
N VAL A 12 -9.47 6.00 -6.05
CA VAL A 12 -8.51 5.73 -4.97
C VAL A 12 -7.13 5.44 -5.57
N ALA A 13 -7.07 4.66 -6.63
CA ALA A 13 -5.81 4.36 -7.30
C ALA A 13 -5.14 5.64 -7.80
N ALA A 14 -5.91 6.52 -8.43
CA ALA A 14 -5.37 7.79 -8.92
C ALA A 14 -4.86 8.65 -7.76
N ALA A 15 -5.58 8.65 -6.64
CA ALA A 15 -5.14 9.41 -5.46
C ALA A 15 -3.82 8.87 -4.92
N LEU A 16 -3.65 7.54 -4.93
CA LEU A 16 -2.39 6.95 -4.48
C LEU A 16 -1.23 7.35 -5.39
N GLY A 17 -1.47 7.37 -6.69
CA GLY A 17 -0.44 7.82 -7.64
C GLY A 17 -0.02 9.25 -7.36
N GLN A 18 -0.99 10.12 -7.07
CA GLN A 18 -0.68 11.51 -6.77
C GLN A 18 0.08 11.64 -5.44
N ARG A 19 -0.26 10.82 -4.45
CA ARG A 19 0.46 10.85 -3.18
C ARG A 19 1.92 10.43 -3.36
N VAL A 20 2.17 9.44 -4.20
CA VAL A 20 3.54 9.04 -4.49
C VAL A 20 4.28 10.17 -5.17
N GLN A 21 3.61 10.89 -6.08
CA GLN A 21 4.24 12.04 -6.72
C GLN A 21 4.64 13.09 -5.69
N VAL A 22 3.78 13.38 -4.71
CA VAL A 22 4.09 14.35 -3.67
C VAL A 22 5.29 13.89 -2.85
N LEU A 23 5.32 12.60 -2.47
CA LEU A 23 6.43 12.06 -1.69
C LEU A 23 7.73 12.10 -2.48
N ARG A 24 7.66 11.82 -3.77
CA ARG A 24 8.83 11.87 -4.63
C ARG A 24 9.38 13.29 -4.72
N LEU A 25 8.49 14.25 -4.97
CA LEU A 25 8.90 15.65 -5.10
C LEU A 25 9.45 16.21 -3.78
N ALA A 26 8.93 15.75 -2.65
CA ALA A 26 9.43 16.15 -1.35
C ALA A 26 10.88 15.72 -1.14
N ARG A 27 11.35 14.72 -1.88
CA ARG A 27 12.73 14.28 -1.83
C ARG A 27 13.58 14.91 -2.93
N ASP A 28 13.01 15.82 -3.70
CA ASP A 28 13.66 16.42 -4.87
C ASP A 28 14.10 15.37 -5.88
N TRP A 29 13.32 14.31 -6.02
CA TRP A 29 13.62 13.24 -6.97
C TRP A 29 12.84 13.45 -8.25
N ARG A 30 13.49 13.19 -9.37
CA ARG A 30 12.79 13.07 -10.65
C ARG A 30 12.19 11.68 -10.75
N ARG A 31 11.28 11.52 -11.70
CA ARG A 31 10.67 10.21 -11.92
C ARG A 31 11.70 9.14 -12.22
N VAL A 32 12.71 9.49 -13.01
CA VAL A 32 13.76 8.52 -13.34
C VAL A 32 14.52 8.09 -12.07
N THR A 33 14.71 9.02 -11.14
CA THR A 33 15.38 8.69 -9.89
C THR A 33 14.57 7.69 -9.07
N LEU A 34 13.26 7.93 -8.96
CA LEU A 34 12.41 6.99 -8.23
C LEU A 34 12.41 5.63 -8.94
N ALA A 35 12.33 5.63 -10.26
CA ALA A 35 12.33 4.37 -11.01
C ALA A 35 13.60 3.58 -10.74
N GLU A 36 14.74 4.23 -10.76
CA GLU A 36 16.03 3.57 -10.51
C GLU A 36 16.10 3.02 -9.10
N ARG A 37 15.70 3.83 -8.12
CA ARG A 37 15.78 3.40 -6.73
C ARG A 37 14.80 2.28 -6.41
N ALA A 38 13.65 2.28 -7.05
CA ALA A 38 12.65 1.24 -6.84
C ALA A 38 12.91 -0.01 -7.66
N GLY A 39 13.73 0.10 -8.69
CA GLY A 39 13.95 -1.04 -9.57
C GLY A 39 12.77 -1.30 -10.48
N VAL A 40 12.09 -0.24 -10.92
CA VAL A 40 10.96 -0.35 -11.85
C VAL A 40 11.26 0.53 -13.06
N GLY A 41 10.48 0.34 -14.10
CA GLY A 41 10.68 1.16 -15.29
C GLY A 41 10.18 2.58 -15.12
N LEU A 42 10.76 3.50 -15.87
CA LEU A 42 10.31 4.89 -15.84
C LEU A 42 8.84 5.00 -16.25
N SER A 43 8.44 4.25 -17.27
CA SER A 43 7.05 4.29 -17.71
C SER A 43 6.09 3.80 -16.61
N THR A 44 6.55 2.89 -15.77
CA THR A 44 5.74 2.44 -14.64
C THR A 44 5.47 3.58 -13.68
N VAL A 45 6.51 4.36 -13.36
CA VAL A 45 6.33 5.51 -12.46
C VAL A 45 5.42 6.54 -13.09
N GLN A 46 5.66 6.87 -14.36
CA GLN A 46 4.84 7.86 -15.06
C GLN A 46 3.38 7.46 -15.08
N ARG A 47 3.11 6.21 -15.43
CA ARG A 47 1.74 5.74 -15.54
C ARG A 47 1.03 5.71 -14.19
N PHE A 48 1.76 5.29 -13.16
CA PHE A 48 1.16 5.25 -11.83
C PHE A 48 0.83 6.66 -11.35
N GLU A 49 1.75 7.60 -11.49
CA GLU A 49 1.53 8.96 -10.99
C GLU A 49 0.42 9.67 -11.74
N THR A 50 0.20 9.33 -13.01
CA THR A 50 -0.81 10.03 -13.80
C THR A 50 -2.18 9.35 -13.77
N SER A 51 -2.23 8.03 -13.62
CA SER A 51 -3.50 7.31 -13.73
C SER A 51 -3.79 6.39 -12.56
N GLY A 52 -2.79 6.07 -11.75
CA GLY A 52 -2.99 5.11 -10.67
C GLY A 52 -2.82 3.67 -11.07
N HIS A 53 -2.54 3.40 -12.36
CA HIS A 53 -2.36 2.01 -12.81
C HIS A 53 -0.98 1.50 -12.41
N ILE A 54 -0.96 0.40 -11.70
CA ILE A 54 0.30 -0.23 -11.28
C ILE A 54 -0.02 -1.65 -10.81
N THR A 55 0.94 -2.54 -10.96
CA THR A 55 0.80 -3.85 -10.34
C THR A 55 1.16 -3.74 -8.87
N LEU A 56 0.63 -4.65 -8.07
CA LEU A 56 0.96 -4.66 -6.65
C LEU A 56 2.46 -4.82 -6.44
N ASP A 57 3.09 -5.70 -7.22
CA ASP A 57 4.52 -5.92 -7.11
C ASP A 57 5.31 -4.62 -7.29
N ASN A 58 4.98 -3.86 -8.32
CA ASN A 58 5.66 -2.61 -8.57
C ASN A 58 5.34 -1.55 -7.52
N LEU A 59 4.11 -1.54 -7.01
CA LEU A 59 3.75 -0.61 -5.94
C LEU A 59 4.57 -0.88 -4.69
N LEU A 60 4.76 -2.15 -4.35
CA LEU A 60 5.58 -2.51 -3.19
C LEU A 60 7.02 -2.05 -3.37
N LYS A 61 7.56 -2.18 -4.58
CA LYS A 61 8.91 -1.70 -4.85
C LYS A 61 9.02 -0.20 -4.70
N ILE A 62 8.04 0.54 -5.19
CA ILE A 62 8.01 1.99 -5.04
C ILE A 62 7.89 2.37 -3.57
N ALA A 63 7.01 1.70 -2.83
CA ALA A 63 6.85 1.98 -1.41
C ALA A 63 8.15 1.74 -0.66
N ALA A 64 8.87 0.66 -0.99
CA ALA A 64 10.14 0.38 -0.34
C ALA A 64 11.15 1.49 -0.62
N ALA A 65 11.21 1.98 -1.86
CA ALA A 65 12.14 3.05 -2.22
C ALA A 65 11.83 4.34 -1.46
N LEU A 66 10.56 4.56 -1.11
CA LEU A 66 10.13 5.73 -0.37
C LEU A 66 10.19 5.52 1.14
N GLY A 67 10.62 4.35 1.60
CA GLY A 67 10.68 4.06 3.03
C GLY A 67 9.32 3.86 3.67
N ARG A 68 8.33 3.47 2.87
CA ARG A 68 6.95 3.35 3.34
C ARG A 68 6.40 1.94 3.17
N LEU A 69 7.26 0.95 3.03
CA LEU A 69 6.79 -0.42 2.80
C LEU A 69 5.97 -0.95 3.96
N ASP A 70 6.25 -0.49 5.17
CA ASP A 70 5.51 -0.92 6.35
C ASP A 70 4.03 -0.54 6.26
N GLU A 71 3.69 0.53 5.58
CA GLU A 71 2.29 0.91 5.40
C GLU A 71 1.56 -0.13 4.54
N LEU A 72 2.26 -0.67 3.55
CA LEU A 72 1.68 -1.70 2.70
C LEU A 72 1.58 -3.02 3.45
N GLU A 73 2.55 -3.31 4.28
CA GLU A 73 2.54 -4.53 5.07
C GLU A 73 1.36 -4.56 6.04
N ALA A 74 0.92 -3.39 6.50
CA ALA A 74 -0.17 -3.30 7.46
C ALA A 74 -1.56 -3.28 6.82
N LEU A 75 -1.63 -3.33 5.49
CA LEU A 75 -2.92 -3.27 4.83
C LEU A 75 -3.79 -4.47 5.21
N PHE A 76 -5.05 -4.19 5.47
CA PHE A 76 -6.06 -5.22 5.73
C PHE A 76 -5.81 -6.04 6.97
N GLU A 77 -5.01 -5.50 7.89
CA GLU A 77 -4.84 -6.20 9.15
C GLU A 77 -6.18 -6.28 9.88
N PRO A 78 -6.41 -7.36 10.62
CA PRO A 78 -7.66 -7.47 11.38
C PRO A 78 -7.77 -6.34 12.40
N PRO A 79 -8.99 -5.96 12.75
CA PRO A 79 -9.18 -4.93 13.76
C PRO A 79 -8.56 -5.32 15.09
N VAL A 80 -8.13 -4.30 15.85
CA VAL A 80 -7.57 -4.53 17.18
C VAL A 80 -8.68 -4.98 18.12
N ALA A 81 -8.41 -6.06 18.89
CA ALA A 81 -9.37 -6.56 19.88
C ALA A 81 -9.49 -5.58 21.02
N ARG A 82 -10.71 -5.42 21.57
CA ARG A 82 -10.94 -4.48 22.66
C ARG A 82 -10.98 -5.14 24.02
N THR A 83 -11.21 -6.44 24.09
CA THR A 83 -11.28 -7.16 25.34
C THR A 83 -10.33 -8.33 25.29
N ILE A 84 -10.08 -8.91 26.47
CA ILE A 84 -9.22 -10.08 26.53
C ILE A 84 -9.88 -11.24 25.77
N ASP A 85 -11.20 -11.39 25.88
CA ASP A 85 -11.90 -12.44 25.16
C ASP A 85 -11.77 -12.24 23.66
N GLU A 86 -11.92 -11.01 23.19
CA GLU A 86 -11.76 -10.73 21.77
C GLU A 86 -10.34 -11.01 21.34
N LEU A 87 -9.38 -10.66 22.18
CA LEU A 87 -7.98 -10.90 21.87
C LEU A 87 -7.71 -12.40 21.74
N GLU A 88 -8.24 -13.19 22.66
CA GLU A 88 -8.05 -14.63 22.60
C GLU A 88 -8.70 -15.23 21.37
N ARG A 89 -9.91 -14.77 21.03
CA ARG A 89 -10.58 -15.27 19.83
C ARG A 89 -9.84 -14.85 18.57
N ALA A 90 -9.33 -13.64 18.53
CA ALA A 90 -8.57 -13.18 17.37
C ALA A 90 -7.30 -14.01 17.21
N SER A 91 -6.63 -14.32 18.30
CA SER A 91 -5.44 -15.13 18.26
C SER A 91 -5.76 -16.54 17.75
N ALA A 92 -6.84 -17.13 18.23
CA ALA A 92 -7.26 -18.45 17.78
C ALA A 92 -7.63 -18.43 16.30
N ALA A 93 -8.27 -17.35 15.85
CA ALA A 93 -8.71 -17.25 14.46
C ALA A 93 -7.54 -17.11 13.51
N THR A 94 -6.43 -16.55 13.98
CA THR A 94 -5.27 -16.36 13.09
C THR A 94 -4.34 -17.56 13.07
N LEU A 95 -4.56 -18.54 13.94
CA LEU A 95 -3.73 -19.73 13.89
C LEU A 95 -4.08 -20.56 12.66
N PRO A 96 -3.10 -21.21 12.07
CA PRO A 96 -3.38 -22.05 10.92
C PRO A 96 -4.38 -23.12 11.27
N LYS A 97 -5.32 -23.29 10.40
CA LYS A 97 -6.26 -24.34 10.65
C LYS A 97 -5.81 -25.53 9.98
N ARG A 98 -4.82 -25.92 10.06
CA ARG A 98 -4.34 -26.97 9.54
C ARG A 98 -5.27 -27.62 8.83
N GLY A 99 -5.26 -27.82 7.95
CA GLY A 99 -5.98 -28.63 7.17
C GLY A 99 -7.26 -28.15 6.76
N ARG A 100 -7.72 -27.40 7.11
CA ARG A 100 -8.84 -27.11 6.84
C ARG A 100 -9.05 -26.64 5.73
N ARG A 101 -9.18 -26.73 5.04
CA ARG A 101 -9.35 -26.31 4.03
C ARG A 101 -9.30 -26.51 3.31
#